data_309f2f746aa191a32dce3787fde57c69
#
_entry.id   309f2f746aa191a32dce3787fde57c69
#
_cell.length_a   1.000
_cell.length_b   1.000
_cell.length_c   1.000
_cell.angle_alpha   90.00
_cell.angle_beta   90.00
_cell.angle_gamma   90.00
#
_symmetry.space_group_name_H-M   'P 1'
#
loop_
_entity.id
_entity.type
_entity.pdbx_description
1 polymer ?
#
loop_
_entity_poly.entity_id
_entity_poly.type
_entity_poly.pdbx_seq_one_letter_code
_entity_poly.pdbx_strand_id
1 'polypeptide(L)'
;MTEGTITKVAGPLVIAEGMRNADMFDVVRVSDKHLIGEIIEMHGDKASIQVYEETAGLGPGEKVVSTGKPLSVELGPGLIGSIFDGIQRPLAEIMKVSGTNLQRGVEVPSLPRDKKWHFTPAKKVGDEVAAGDTVGTVQETAIVNHKIMVPDRIKGKIVEIAEGDYTVEETVYKIETDKGVKEFTLMQSWPVRVGRPYKRKLSPDIPLVTGQRVIDTLFPIAKGGVAAVPGPFGSGKTVVQHQLAKWAAADIIVYIGCGERGNEMTDVLNEFPELRDPRTGNSLMERTVLIANTSDMPVAAREASIYTGITIAEYFRDMGYTVALMADSTSRWAEALREMSGRLEEMPGEEGYPAYLGSRLAQFYERAGRVIVNGEGETEGALSVIGAVSPPGGDISEPVSQATLRIVKVFWGLDSALAYKRHFPAINWLTSYSLYADSLSDWFNKNVKPDWYKLRGRLMTILQEESELEEIVKLVGMDALSPSDRLKLEAARSIREDYLHQNAFDEVDTYTSLNKQYLLMELILAFYDKSLEALGKGAAIEKIVAMPSRERIGRFKYADEKQTESEYNEILSELDSDIDKAVKAKDED
;
A
#
# COMPACT_ATOMS: atom_id res chain seq x y z
N MET A 1 -1.04 7.07 -38.81
CA MET A 1 0.08 7.11 -37.84
C MET A 1 0.93 8.31 -38.19
N THR A 2 1.29 9.14 -37.23
CA THR A 2 2.14 10.30 -37.43
C THR A 2 3.59 9.85 -37.38
N GLU A 3 4.39 10.21 -38.40
CA GLU A 3 5.82 9.95 -38.44
C GLU A 3 6.59 11.26 -38.25
N GLY A 4 7.62 11.21 -37.41
CA GLY A 4 8.55 12.31 -37.19
C GLY A 4 10.00 11.85 -37.30
N THR A 5 10.91 12.81 -37.15
CA THR A 5 12.35 12.57 -37.23
C THR A 5 13.04 13.12 -35.98
N ILE A 6 13.94 12.36 -35.40
CA ILE A 6 14.72 12.76 -34.21
C ILE A 6 15.63 13.95 -34.59
N THR A 7 15.59 14.99 -33.76
CA THR A 7 16.46 16.16 -33.87
C THR A 7 17.46 16.28 -32.74
N LYS A 8 17.10 15.75 -31.53
CA LYS A 8 17.97 15.80 -30.34
C LYS A 8 17.74 14.55 -29.48
N VAL A 9 18.81 14.02 -28.90
CA VAL A 9 18.78 12.97 -27.88
C VAL A 9 19.54 13.46 -26.65
N ALA A 10 18.90 13.42 -25.48
CA ALA A 10 19.46 13.84 -24.21
C ALA A 10 19.09 12.83 -23.09
N GLY A 11 19.84 11.73 -23.01
CA GLY A 11 19.50 10.61 -22.14
C GLY A 11 18.14 10.03 -22.51
N PRO A 12 17.20 9.82 -21.58
CA PRO A 12 15.87 9.26 -21.88
C PRO A 12 14.96 10.23 -22.65
N LEU A 13 15.36 11.50 -22.83
CA LEU A 13 14.61 12.48 -23.58
C LEU A 13 15.03 12.50 -25.04
N VAL A 14 14.07 12.35 -25.95
CA VAL A 14 14.22 12.46 -27.40
C VAL A 14 13.31 13.57 -27.89
N ILE A 15 13.81 14.45 -28.76
CA ILE A 15 13.01 15.48 -29.44
C ILE A 15 12.88 15.08 -30.89
N ALA A 16 11.65 15.02 -31.39
CA ALA A 16 11.34 14.74 -32.80
C ALA A 16 10.52 15.87 -33.44
N GLU A 17 10.80 16.17 -34.69
CA GLU A 17 10.03 17.07 -35.55
C GLU A 17 9.08 16.30 -36.47
N GLY A 18 8.06 16.99 -37.01
CA GLY A 18 7.05 16.35 -37.84
C GLY A 18 5.89 15.72 -37.09
N MET A 19 5.79 15.96 -35.79
CA MET A 19 4.83 15.31 -34.90
C MET A 19 3.51 16.06 -34.70
N ARG A 20 3.20 17.08 -35.53
CA ARG A 20 2.04 17.98 -35.35
C ARG A 20 0.69 17.28 -35.14
N ASN A 21 0.50 16.11 -35.74
CA ASN A 21 -0.76 15.37 -35.68
C ASN A 21 -0.76 14.25 -34.62
N ALA A 22 0.25 14.21 -33.77
CA ALA A 22 0.28 13.32 -32.63
C ALA A 22 -0.33 14.03 -31.41
N ASP A 23 -0.89 13.26 -30.50
CA ASP A 23 -1.48 13.77 -29.26
C ASP A 23 -0.51 13.65 -28.07
N MET A 24 -0.70 14.52 -27.07
CA MET A 24 -0.03 14.39 -25.77
C MET A 24 -0.30 13.02 -25.17
N PHE A 25 0.75 12.43 -24.63
CA PHE A 25 0.74 11.08 -24.03
C PHE A 25 0.57 9.92 -25.02
N ASP A 26 0.63 10.18 -26.32
CA ASP A 26 0.72 9.09 -27.29
C ASP A 26 1.99 8.27 -27.06
N VAL A 27 1.84 6.95 -27.08
CA VAL A 27 2.97 6.03 -27.17
C VAL A 27 3.57 6.11 -28.56
N VAL A 28 4.88 6.18 -28.63
CA VAL A 28 5.65 6.23 -29.87
C VAL A 28 6.65 5.08 -29.94
N ARG A 29 7.00 4.70 -31.16
CA ARG A 29 8.11 3.80 -31.47
C ARG A 29 9.27 4.63 -31.98
N VAL A 30 10.39 4.58 -31.26
CA VAL A 30 11.57 5.39 -31.50
C VAL A 30 12.64 4.57 -32.20
N SER A 31 13.12 5.02 -33.31
CA SER A 31 14.11 4.41 -34.22
C SER A 31 13.69 3.07 -34.84
N ASP A 32 14.55 2.50 -35.68
CA ASP A 32 14.39 1.15 -36.22
C ASP A 32 14.49 0.05 -35.14
N LYS A 33 14.91 0.41 -33.92
CA LYS A 33 14.91 -0.47 -32.76
C LYS A 33 13.57 -0.58 -32.08
N HIS A 34 12.57 0.20 -32.51
CA HIS A 34 11.21 0.24 -31.97
C HIS A 34 11.13 0.49 -30.45
N LEU A 35 12.06 1.31 -29.90
CA LEU A 35 12.03 1.63 -28.49
C LEU A 35 10.72 2.30 -28.09
N ILE A 36 10.18 1.90 -26.96
CA ILE A 36 8.90 2.44 -26.46
C ILE A 36 9.16 3.80 -25.82
N GLY A 37 8.42 4.81 -26.26
CA GLY A 37 8.42 6.15 -25.67
C GLY A 37 7.02 6.72 -25.55
N GLU A 38 6.89 7.84 -24.87
CA GLU A 38 5.65 8.59 -24.67
C GLU A 38 5.89 10.08 -24.91
N ILE A 39 4.99 10.73 -25.61
CA ILE A 39 5.04 12.17 -25.79
C ILE A 39 4.64 12.86 -24.49
N ILE A 40 5.54 13.65 -23.92
CA ILE A 40 5.31 14.34 -22.65
C ILE A 40 5.14 15.86 -22.81
N GLU A 41 5.50 16.40 -23.97
CA GLU A 41 5.37 17.81 -24.28
C GLU A 41 5.29 18.03 -25.79
N MET A 42 4.54 19.05 -26.23
CA MET A 42 4.37 19.42 -27.62
C MET A 42 4.61 20.92 -27.82
N HIS A 43 5.51 21.27 -28.76
CA HIS A 43 5.78 22.64 -29.17
C HIS A 43 5.65 22.76 -30.70
N GLY A 44 4.47 23.12 -31.17
CA GLY A 44 4.19 23.21 -32.61
C GLY A 44 4.20 21.84 -33.28
N ASP A 45 5.23 21.55 -34.10
CA ASP A 45 5.43 20.24 -34.72
C ASP A 45 6.50 19.38 -34.03
N LYS A 46 7.12 19.91 -32.94
CA LYS A 46 8.11 19.20 -32.14
C LYS A 46 7.45 18.52 -30.96
N ALA A 47 7.82 17.26 -30.76
CA ALA A 47 7.44 16.47 -29.58
C ALA A 47 8.67 16.19 -28.71
N SER A 48 8.55 16.43 -27.42
CA SER A 48 9.47 15.91 -26.40
C SER A 48 8.97 14.54 -25.96
N ILE A 49 9.81 13.53 -26.09
CA ILE A 49 9.47 12.13 -25.90
C ILE A 49 10.34 11.56 -24.78
N GLN A 50 9.74 11.03 -23.73
CA GLN A 50 10.46 10.21 -22.76
C GLN A 50 10.50 8.76 -23.25
N VAL A 51 11.70 8.18 -23.32
CA VAL A 51 11.89 6.79 -23.76
C VAL A 51 12.02 5.89 -22.56
N TYR A 52 11.26 4.81 -22.53
CA TYR A 52 11.21 3.85 -21.41
C TYR A 52 12.37 2.84 -21.39
N GLU A 53 13.24 2.92 -22.38
CA GLU A 53 14.39 2.06 -22.56
C GLU A 53 15.67 2.89 -22.73
N GLU A 54 16.82 2.21 -22.70
CA GLU A 54 18.11 2.87 -22.89
C GLU A 54 18.24 3.44 -24.31
N THR A 55 18.57 4.71 -24.41
CA THR A 55 18.67 5.48 -25.67
C THR A 55 20.07 5.53 -26.27
N ALA A 56 21.05 4.85 -25.65
CA ALA A 56 22.43 4.83 -26.16
C ALA A 56 22.50 4.35 -27.62
N GLY A 57 23.16 5.14 -28.46
CA GLY A 57 23.30 4.87 -29.88
C GLY A 57 22.11 5.33 -30.77
N LEU A 58 21.13 6.05 -30.18
CA LEU A 58 20.18 6.84 -30.98
C LEU A 58 20.83 8.15 -31.43
N GLY A 59 20.41 8.64 -32.61
CA GLY A 59 20.91 9.90 -33.16
C GLY A 59 19.88 10.68 -33.95
N PRO A 60 20.20 11.94 -34.28
CA PRO A 60 19.38 12.74 -35.18
C PRO A 60 19.22 12.06 -36.56
N GLY A 61 18.03 12.20 -37.15
CA GLY A 61 17.69 11.61 -38.43
C GLY A 61 16.96 10.27 -38.35
N GLU A 62 16.93 9.62 -37.20
CA GLU A 62 16.14 8.39 -37.00
C GLU A 62 14.64 8.69 -36.88
N LYS A 63 13.81 7.71 -37.23
CA LYS A 63 12.35 7.86 -37.28
C LYS A 63 11.70 7.71 -35.92
N VAL A 64 10.58 8.40 -35.73
CA VAL A 64 9.65 8.23 -34.64
C VAL A 64 8.25 8.05 -35.20
N VAL A 65 7.53 7.02 -34.72
CA VAL A 65 6.18 6.71 -35.19
C VAL A 65 5.21 6.72 -34.02
N SER A 66 4.18 7.60 -34.04
CA SER A 66 3.12 7.57 -33.07
C SER A 66 2.16 6.39 -33.28
N THR A 67 1.78 5.73 -32.22
CA THR A 67 0.75 4.68 -32.23
C THR A 67 -0.67 5.25 -32.24
N GLY A 68 -0.84 6.54 -31.92
CA GLY A 68 -2.14 7.21 -31.74
C GLY A 68 -2.92 6.71 -30.53
N LYS A 69 -2.23 6.14 -29.55
CA LYS A 69 -2.83 5.62 -28.31
C LYS A 69 -1.95 5.98 -27.11
N PRO A 70 -2.54 6.37 -25.98
CA PRO A 70 -1.79 6.63 -24.77
C PRO A 70 -1.22 5.35 -24.15
N LEU A 71 -0.22 5.49 -23.27
CA LEU A 71 0.29 4.38 -22.48
C LEU A 71 -0.85 3.75 -21.69
N SER A 72 -1.10 2.49 -21.97
CA SER A 72 -2.23 1.74 -21.42
C SER A 72 -1.77 0.39 -20.89
N VAL A 73 -2.49 -0.11 -19.89
CA VAL A 73 -2.31 -1.45 -19.35
C VAL A 73 -3.38 -2.40 -19.90
N GLU A 74 -3.01 -3.66 -20.04
CA GLU A 74 -3.93 -4.74 -20.33
C GLU A 74 -4.51 -5.27 -19.02
N LEU A 75 -5.82 -5.33 -18.91
CA LEU A 75 -6.56 -5.71 -17.73
C LEU A 75 -7.41 -6.95 -18.03
N GLY A 76 -7.08 -8.06 -17.41
CA GLY A 76 -7.74 -9.33 -17.62
C GLY A 76 -7.12 -10.46 -16.80
N PRO A 77 -7.60 -11.70 -16.96
CA PRO A 77 -7.03 -12.87 -16.29
C PRO A 77 -5.55 -13.06 -16.67
N GLY A 78 -4.73 -13.36 -15.68
CA GLY A 78 -3.28 -13.46 -15.81
C GLY A 78 -2.49 -12.35 -15.13
N LEU A 79 -3.18 -11.36 -14.56
CA LEU A 79 -2.54 -10.30 -13.75
C LEU A 79 -2.03 -10.83 -12.41
N ILE A 80 -2.84 -11.63 -11.73
CA ILE A 80 -2.50 -12.16 -10.40
C ILE A 80 -1.33 -13.13 -10.49
N GLY A 81 -0.39 -12.99 -9.57
CA GLY A 81 0.83 -13.80 -9.52
C GLY A 81 1.91 -13.37 -10.51
N SER A 82 1.66 -12.36 -11.31
CA SER A 82 2.61 -11.84 -12.30
C SER A 82 3.54 -10.78 -11.69
N ILE A 83 4.74 -10.71 -12.24
CA ILE A 83 5.76 -9.72 -11.93
C ILE A 83 6.03 -8.94 -13.21
N PHE A 84 5.65 -7.67 -13.19
CA PHE A 84 5.80 -6.75 -14.33
C PHE A 84 6.92 -5.74 -14.11
N ASP A 85 7.44 -5.19 -15.20
CA ASP A 85 8.22 -3.97 -15.15
C ASP A 85 7.32 -2.71 -15.11
N GLY A 86 7.92 -1.51 -15.15
CA GLY A 86 7.20 -0.24 -15.02
C GLY A 86 6.16 0.04 -16.12
N ILE A 87 6.22 -0.63 -17.25
CA ILE A 87 5.29 -0.50 -18.39
C ILE A 87 4.50 -1.78 -18.67
N GLN A 88 4.35 -2.62 -17.65
CA GLN A 88 3.58 -3.87 -17.69
C GLN A 88 4.17 -4.94 -18.63
N ARG A 89 5.48 -5.02 -18.82
CA ARG A 89 6.09 -6.19 -19.47
C ARG A 89 6.36 -7.26 -18.43
N PRO A 90 5.88 -8.51 -18.60
CA PRO A 90 6.16 -9.59 -17.66
C PRO A 90 7.64 -9.95 -17.66
N LEU A 91 8.30 -9.89 -16.51
CA LEU A 91 9.74 -10.14 -16.40
C LEU A 91 10.12 -11.58 -16.81
N ALA A 92 9.27 -12.55 -16.49
CA ALA A 92 9.49 -13.93 -16.87
C ALA A 92 9.48 -14.13 -18.41
N GLU A 93 8.61 -13.43 -19.12
CA GLU A 93 8.53 -13.49 -20.59
C GLU A 93 9.71 -12.75 -21.24
N ILE A 94 10.09 -11.60 -20.69
CA ILE A 94 11.30 -10.90 -21.15
C ILE A 94 12.53 -11.81 -21.03
N MET A 95 12.67 -12.50 -19.91
CA MET A 95 13.79 -13.40 -19.65
C MET A 95 13.83 -14.59 -20.63
N LYS A 96 12.68 -15.11 -21.06
CA LYS A 96 12.60 -16.17 -22.09
C LYS A 96 13.10 -15.69 -23.46
N VAL A 97 12.82 -14.44 -23.81
CA VAL A 97 13.18 -13.85 -25.12
C VAL A 97 14.62 -13.32 -25.13
N SER A 98 15.04 -12.64 -24.06
CA SER A 98 16.30 -11.90 -24.00
C SER A 98 17.41 -12.62 -23.23
N GLY A 99 17.09 -13.71 -22.51
CA GLY A 99 18.01 -14.33 -21.55
C GLY A 99 18.26 -13.44 -20.33
N THR A 100 19.47 -13.53 -19.76
CA THR A 100 19.85 -12.76 -18.56
C THR A 100 20.12 -11.27 -18.82
N ASN A 101 20.32 -10.88 -20.08
CA ASN A 101 20.57 -9.48 -20.46
C ASN A 101 19.33 -8.91 -21.13
N LEU A 102 18.80 -7.83 -20.56
CA LEU A 102 17.66 -7.10 -21.10
C LEU A 102 18.04 -6.48 -22.47
N GLN A 103 17.45 -7.01 -23.53
CA GLN A 103 17.63 -6.43 -24.87
C GLN A 103 16.62 -5.30 -25.07
N ARG A 104 17.04 -4.28 -25.82
CA ARG A 104 16.20 -3.12 -26.17
C ARG A 104 15.18 -3.48 -27.24
N GLY A 105 14.00 -2.86 -27.20
CA GLY A 105 12.94 -3.07 -28.18
C GLY A 105 12.23 -4.42 -28.07
N VAL A 106 12.40 -5.13 -26.93
CA VAL A 106 11.68 -6.39 -26.69
C VAL A 106 10.21 -6.11 -26.43
N GLU A 107 9.37 -6.58 -27.32
CA GLU A 107 7.92 -6.59 -27.15
C GLU A 107 7.45 -7.96 -26.68
N VAL A 108 6.80 -7.98 -25.53
CA VAL A 108 6.15 -9.18 -24.98
C VAL A 108 4.72 -8.81 -24.59
N PRO A 109 3.74 -9.70 -24.79
CA PRO A 109 2.37 -9.46 -24.35
C PRO A 109 2.32 -9.33 -22.83
N SER A 110 1.55 -8.38 -22.32
CA SER A 110 1.40 -8.19 -20.87
C SER A 110 0.65 -9.35 -20.20
N LEU A 111 -0.35 -9.89 -20.87
CA LEU A 111 -1.09 -11.07 -20.43
C LEU A 111 -0.73 -12.28 -21.30
N PRO A 112 -0.73 -13.53 -20.75
CA PRO A 112 -0.48 -14.75 -21.53
C PRO A 112 -1.52 -14.92 -22.65
N ARG A 113 -1.06 -15.08 -23.90
CA ARG A 113 -1.93 -15.20 -25.08
C ARG A 113 -2.41 -16.64 -25.35
N ASP A 114 -1.63 -17.61 -24.96
CA ASP A 114 -1.85 -19.04 -25.22
C ASP A 114 -2.57 -19.75 -24.07
N LYS A 115 -2.63 -19.14 -22.88
CA LYS A 115 -3.34 -19.72 -21.74
C LYS A 115 -4.85 -19.57 -21.92
N LYS A 116 -5.55 -20.69 -21.76
CA LYS A 116 -7.01 -20.73 -21.76
C LYS A 116 -7.56 -20.60 -20.34
N TRP A 117 -8.65 -19.84 -20.24
CA TRP A 117 -9.36 -19.56 -19.00
C TRP A 117 -10.81 -20.01 -19.16
N HIS A 118 -11.33 -20.72 -18.17
CA HIS A 118 -12.73 -21.13 -18.16
C HIS A 118 -13.61 -19.94 -17.79
N PHE A 119 -14.44 -19.51 -18.75
CA PHE A 119 -15.39 -18.41 -18.56
C PHE A 119 -16.79 -18.97 -18.25
N THR A 120 -17.36 -18.50 -17.13
CA THR A 120 -18.73 -18.81 -16.72
C THR A 120 -19.60 -17.56 -16.87
N PRO A 121 -20.60 -17.55 -17.75
CA PRO A 121 -21.49 -16.40 -17.95
C PRO A 121 -22.33 -16.10 -16.71
N ALA A 122 -22.46 -14.81 -16.39
CA ALA A 122 -23.40 -14.30 -15.38
C ALA A 122 -24.62 -13.62 -16.02
N LYS A 123 -24.57 -13.36 -17.32
CA LYS A 123 -25.63 -12.75 -18.12
C LYS A 123 -26.02 -13.68 -19.27
N LYS A 124 -27.16 -13.40 -19.89
CA LYS A 124 -27.74 -14.20 -21.00
C LYS A 124 -27.90 -13.33 -22.24
N VAL A 125 -28.04 -13.99 -23.38
CA VAL A 125 -28.45 -13.34 -24.63
C VAL A 125 -29.79 -12.64 -24.40
N GLY A 126 -29.86 -11.39 -24.75
CA GLY A 126 -31.03 -10.54 -24.56
C GLY A 126 -30.97 -9.59 -23.37
N ASP A 127 -30.06 -9.81 -22.44
CA ASP A 127 -29.87 -8.90 -21.30
C ASP A 127 -29.32 -7.54 -21.76
N GLU A 128 -29.85 -6.46 -21.18
CA GLU A 128 -29.27 -5.13 -21.33
C GLU A 128 -28.13 -4.96 -20.35
N VAL A 129 -27.02 -4.41 -20.82
CA VAL A 129 -25.83 -4.15 -20.02
C VAL A 129 -25.26 -2.77 -20.27
N ALA A 130 -24.57 -2.25 -19.26
CA ALA A 130 -23.86 -0.98 -19.32
C ALA A 130 -22.44 -1.13 -18.77
N ALA A 131 -21.63 -0.07 -18.94
CA ALA A 131 -20.26 -0.02 -18.44
C ALA A 131 -20.15 -0.44 -16.97
N GLY A 132 -19.24 -1.36 -16.67
CA GLY A 132 -18.99 -1.89 -15.34
C GLY A 132 -19.84 -3.11 -14.94
N ASP A 133 -20.88 -3.47 -15.72
CA ASP A 133 -21.67 -4.68 -15.46
C ASP A 133 -20.81 -5.93 -15.63
N THR A 134 -20.93 -6.87 -14.70
CA THR A 134 -20.27 -8.18 -14.80
C THR A 134 -21.02 -9.08 -15.76
N VAL A 135 -20.39 -9.47 -16.85
CA VAL A 135 -20.97 -10.40 -17.85
C VAL A 135 -20.69 -11.86 -17.52
N GLY A 136 -19.65 -12.13 -16.77
CA GLY A 136 -19.26 -13.47 -16.35
C GLY A 136 -18.01 -13.43 -15.47
N THR A 137 -17.51 -14.61 -15.13
CA THR A 137 -16.37 -14.77 -14.23
C THR A 137 -15.38 -15.81 -14.74
N VAL A 138 -14.12 -15.65 -14.30
CA VAL A 138 -13.04 -16.61 -14.49
C VAL A 138 -12.41 -16.87 -13.13
N GLN A 139 -12.35 -18.12 -12.67
CA GLN A 139 -11.64 -18.48 -11.44
C GLN A 139 -10.14 -18.46 -11.72
N GLU A 140 -9.48 -17.38 -11.36
CA GLU A 140 -8.05 -17.17 -11.65
C GLU A 140 -7.14 -17.87 -10.64
N THR A 141 -7.45 -17.75 -9.35
CA THR A 141 -6.78 -18.46 -8.24
C THR A 141 -7.81 -19.00 -7.25
N ALA A 142 -7.37 -19.69 -6.21
CA ALA A 142 -8.26 -20.20 -5.17
C ALA A 142 -9.10 -19.09 -4.48
N ILE A 143 -8.57 -17.87 -4.43
CA ILE A 143 -9.19 -16.73 -3.75
C ILE A 143 -9.81 -15.74 -4.74
N VAL A 144 -9.21 -15.59 -5.92
CA VAL A 144 -9.58 -14.55 -6.88
C VAL A 144 -10.51 -15.11 -7.95
N ASN A 145 -11.76 -14.72 -7.87
CA ASN A 145 -12.75 -14.92 -8.93
C ASN A 145 -12.80 -13.65 -9.79
N HIS A 146 -12.13 -13.70 -10.93
CA HIS A 146 -11.96 -12.56 -11.82
C HIS A 146 -13.29 -12.23 -12.52
N LYS A 147 -13.82 -11.04 -12.27
CA LYS A 147 -15.05 -10.57 -12.92
C LYS A 147 -14.73 -9.94 -14.27
N ILE A 148 -15.36 -10.42 -15.31
CA ILE A 148 -15.27 -9.85 -16.65
C ILE A 148 -16.34 -8.77 -16.76
N MET A 149 -15.92 -7.53 -16.88
CA MET A 149 -16.77 -6.35 -16.84
C MET A 149 -16.90 -5.70 -18.21
N VAL A 150 -18.09 -5.19 -18.51
CA VAL A 150 -18.32 -4.38 -19.71
C VAL A 150 -17.41 -3.14 -19.68
N PRO A 151 -16.62 -2.89 -20.75
CA PRO A 151 -15.73 -1.73 -20.81
C PRO A 151 -16.46 -0.39 -20.68
N ASP A 152 -15.72 0.65 -20.30
CA ASP A 152 -16.25 2.00 -20.15
C ASP A 152 -16.93 2.50 -21.46
N ARG A 153 -17.97 3.31 -21.29
CA ARG A 153 -18.77 3.89 -22.39
C ARG A 153 -19.45 2.88 -23.34
N ILE A 154 -19.52 1.62 -22.96
CA ILE A 154 -20.28 0.61 -23.68
C ILE A 154 -21.64 0.41 -22.99
N LYS A 155 -22.68 0.43 -23.81
CA LYS A 155 -24.06 0.13 -23.40
C LYS A 155 -24.77 -0.56 -24.56
N GLY A 156 -25.60 -1.55 -24.27
CA GLY A 156 -26.38 -2.23 -25.28
C GLY A 156 -26.93 -3.57 -24.80
N LYS A 157 -27.32 -4.39 -25.75
CA LYS A 157 -27.94 -5.70 -25.51
C LYS A 157 -26.97 -6.81 -25.86
N ILE A 158 -26.84 -7.83 -25.02
CA ILE A 158 -26.04 -9.02 -25.32
C ILE A 158 -26.70 -9.81 -26.44
N VAL A 159 -25.99 -10.04 -27.53
CA VAL A 159 -26.45 -10.82 -28.68
C VAL A 159 -25.79 -12.19 -28.76
N GLU A 160 -24.60 -12.34 -28.13
CA GLU A 160 -23.89 -13.61 -28.07
C GLU A 160 -23.07 -13.67 -26.78
N ILE A 161 -23.17 -14.78 -26.05
CA ILE A 161 -22.35 -15.10 -24.87
C ILE A 161 -22.46 -16.61 -24.64
N ALA A 162 -21.32 -17.27 -24.37
CA ALA A 162 -21.30 -18.72 -24.14
C ALA A 162 -20.24 -19.06 -23.06
N GLU A 163 -20.55 -20.11 -22.28
CA GLU A 163 -19.58 -20.75 -21.40
C GLU A 163 -18.54 -21.50 -22.23
N GLY A 164 -17.27 -21.44 -21.81
CA GLY A 164 -16.20 -22.15 -22.51
C GLY A 164 -14.81 -21.72 -22.06
N ASP A 165 -13.83 -22.35 -22.68
CA ASP A 165 -12.42 -22.08 -22.45
C ASP A 165 -11.88 -21.12 -23.52
N TYR A 166 -11.51 -19.91 -23.10
CA TYR A 166 -11.06 -18.85 -24.00
C TYR A 166 -9.67 -18.34 -23.61
N THR A 167 -8.91 -17.94 -24.61
CA THR A 167 -7.74 -17.07 -24.40
C THR A 167 -8.20 -15.62 -24.17
N VAL A 168 -7.30 -14.75 -23.73
CA VAL A 168 -7.65 -13.33 -23.49
C VAL A 168 -7.96 -12.55 -24.76
N GLU A 169 -7.63 -13.07 -25.94
CA GLU A 169 -7.87 -12.42 -27.25
C GLU A 169 -9.08 -13.01 -28.01
N GLU A 170 -9.56 -14.18 -27.63
CA GLU A 170 -10.73 -14.78 -28.26
C GLU A 170 -12.00 -14.02 -27.87
N THR A 171 -12.93 -13.85 -28.82
CA THR A 171 -14.23 -13.23 -28.58
C THR A 171 -15.07 -14.10 -27.66
N VAL A 172 -15.50 -13.54 -26.53
CA VAL A 172 -16.27 -14.24 -25.49
C VAL A 172 -17.75 -13.83 -25.52
N TYR A 173 -18.00 -12.55 -25.78
CA TYR A 173 -19.37 -12.02 -25.86
C TYR A 173 -19.46 -10.87 -26.84
N LYS A 174 -20.69 -10.62 -27.32
CA LYS A 174 -20.99 -9.54 -28.27
C LYS A 174 -22.15 -8.71 -27.74
N ILE A 175 -22.05 -7.40 -27.91
CA ILE A 175 -23.07 -6.43 -27.52
C ILE A 175 -23.52 -5.66 -28.75
N GLU A 176 -24.84 -5.59 -28.96
CA GLU A 176 -25.45 -4.70 -29.94
C GLU A 176 -25.60 -3.31 -29.30
N THR A 177 -24.83 -2.37 -29.82
CA THR A 177 -24.83 -0.96 -29.41
C THR A 177 -25.53 -0.09 -30.44
N ASP A 178 -25.76 1.19 -30.15
CA ASP A 178 -26.26 2.19 -31.10
C ASP A 178 -25.37 2.34 -32.37
N LYS A 179 -24.11 1.90 -32.30
CA LYS A 179 -23.13 1.93 -33.40
C LYS A 179 -22.89 0.57 -34.07
N GLY A 180 -23.74 -0.41 -33.79
CA GLY A 180 -23.65 -1.78 -34.29
C GLY A 180 -23.14 -2.79 -33.27
N VAL A 181 -22.98 -4.03 -33.72
CA VAL A 181 -22.50 -5.13 -32.88
C VAL A 181 -21.00 -4.99 -32.65
N LYS A 182 -20.59 -5.05 -31.38
CA LYS A 182 -19.19 -5.05 -30.96
C LYS A 182 -18.82 -6.35 -30.28
N GLU A 183 -17.61 -6.82 -30.56
CA GLU A 183 -17.05 -8.04 -29.98
C GLU A 183 -16.14 -7.69 -28.81
N PHE A 184 -16.20 -8.51 -27.77
CA PHE A 184 -15.42 -8.34 -26.54
C PHE A 184 -14.74 -9.63 -26.15
N THR A 185 -13.57 -9.47 -25.52
CA THR A 185 -12.71 -10.54 -25.05
C THR A 185 -12.65 -10.56 -23.51
N LEU A 186 -11.82 -11.44 -22.94
CA LEU A 186 -11.58 -11.48 -21.48
C LEU A 186 -10.74 -10.31 -20.98
N MET A 187 -10.09 -9.55 -21.85
CA MET A 187 -9.26 -8.40 -21.46
C MET A 187 -9.81 -7.09 -21.99
N GLN A 188 -9.44 -6.01 -21.33
CA GLN A 188 -9.65 -4.64 -21.75
C GLN A 188 -8.38 -3.83 -21.58
N SER A 189 -8.26 -2.70 -22.25
CA SER A 189 -7.14 -1.77 -22.13
C SER A 189 -7.58 -0.49 -21.44
N TRP A 190 -6.71 0.09 -20.59
CA TRP A 190 -6.99 1.34 -19.90
C TRP A 190 -5.77 2.25 -19.85
N PRO A 191 -5.92 3.56 -20.15
CA PRO A 191 -4.84 4.53 -20.05
C PRO A 191 -4.38 4.71 -18.60
N VAL A 192 -3.08 4.56 -18.34
CA VAL A 192 -2.56 4.54 -16.97
C VAL A 192 -2.67 5.88 -16.25
N ARG A 193 -2.65 7.00 -16.98
CA ARG A 193 -2.70 8.35 -16.41
C ARG A 193 -4.11 8.82 -16.07
N VAL A 194 -5.13 8.04 -16.44
CA VAL A 194 -6.55 8.34 -16.18
C VAL A 194 -7.09 7.41 -15.12
N GLY A 195 -7.62 7.98 -14.05
CA GLY A 195 -8.31 7.19 -13.01
C GLY A 195 -9.53 6.47 -13.55
N ARG A 196 -9.80 5.26 -13.07
CA ARG A 196 -10.98 4.50 -13.48
C ARG A 196 -12.23 5.08 -12.81
N PRO A 197 -13.35 5.22 -13.55
CA PRO A 197 -14.56 5.84 -13.04
C PRO A 197 -15.28 4.96 -12.01
N TYR A 198 -16.05 5.60 -11.14
CA TYR A 198 -16.92 4.98 -10.15
C TYR A 198 -18.20 5.82 -10.00
N LYS A 199 -19.25 5.25 -9.39
CA LYS A 199 -20.51 5.96 -9.19
C LYS A 199 -20.39 7.06 -8.14
N ARG A 200 -19.88 6.72 -6.96
CA ARG A 200 -19.70 7.65 -5.84
C ARG A 200 -18.65 7.16 -4.86
N LYS A 201 -18.00 8.09 -4.19
CA LYS A 201 -17.06 7.81 -3.11
C LYS A 201 -17.81 7.70 -1.78
N LEU A 202 -17.39 6.77 -0.94
CA LEU A 202 -17.97 6.57 0.39
C LEU A 202 -17.09 7.20 1.47
N SER A 203 -17.69 7.43 2.65
CA SER A 203 -16.96 7.96 3.80
C SER A 203 -15.94 6.95 4.34
N PRO A 204 -14.77 7.41 4.85
CA PRO A 204 -13.75 6.56 5.43
C PRO A 204 -14.07 6.21 6.91
N ASP A 205 -15.14 5.46 7.12
CA ASP A 205 -15.70 5.11 8.44
C ASP A 205 -15.57 3.63 8.81
N ILE A 206 -14.86 2.85 7.99
CA ILE A 206 -14.53 1.45 8.25
C ILE A 206 -13.00 1.32 8.25
N PRO A 207 -12.38 0.71 9.28
CA PRO A 207 -10.94 0.52 9.30
C PRO A 207 -10.48 -0.57 8.33
N LEU A 208 -9.28 -0.43 7.81
CA LEU A 208 -8.51 -1.52 7.24
C LEU A 208 -7.74 -2.18 8.39
N VAL A 209 -8.25 -3.27 8.90
CA VAL A 209 -7.62 -3.99 10.03
C VAL A 209 -6.33 -4.64 9.56
N THR A 210 -5.25 -4.46 10.30
CA THR A 210 -3.91 -4.91 9.91
C THR A 210 -3.33 -6.00 10.82
N GLY A 211 -3.90 -6.19 12.01
CA GLY A 211 -3.33 -7.08 13.03
C GLY A 211 -2.06 -6.54 13.68
N GLN A 212 -1.65 -5.33 13.33
CA GLN A 212 -0.51 -4.64 13.94
C GLN A 212 -1.02 -3.69 15.02
N ARG A 213 -0.67 -3.94 16.28
CA ARG A 213 -1.22 -3.21 17.43
C ARG A 213 -1.01 -1.71 17.36
N VAL A 214 0.19 -1.26 17.00
CA VAL A 214 0.50 0.17 16.88
C VAL A 214 -0.35 0.85 15.81
N ILE A 215 -0.67 0.15 14.72
CA ILE A 215 -1.48 0.67 13.62
C ILE A 215 -2.95 0.66 14.03
N ASP A 216 -3.50 -0.52 14.30
CA ASP A 216 -4.94 -0.66 14.53
C ASP A 216 -5.44 0.16 15.73
N THR A 217 -4.64 0.27 16.77
CA THR A 217 -5.01 0.98 18.00
C THR A 217 -4.66 2.46 17.95
N LEU A 218 -3.41 2.81 17.70
CA LEU A 218 -2.96 4.20 17.82
C LEU A 218 -3.16 4.99 16.52
N PHE A 219 -2.80 4.43 15.38
CA PHE A 219 -2.76 5.13 14.10
C PHE A 219 -3.50 4.37 13.00
N PRO A 220 -4.80 4.11 13.15
CA PRO A 220 -5.55 3.29 12.21
C PRO A 220 -5.66 3.94 10.84
N ILE A 221 -5.67 3.10 9.81
CA ILE A 221 -5.99 3.49 8.44
C ILE A 221 -7.42 3.05 8.10
N ALA A 222 -8.15 3.90 7.40
CA ALA A 222 -9.46 3.54 6.88
C ALA A 222 -9.34 2.62 5.65
N LYS A 223 -10.32 1.77 5.46
CA LYS A 223 -10.53 1.04 4.21
C LYS A 223 -10.74 2.03 3.07
N GLY A 224 -9.87 1.99 2.07
CA GLY A 224 -9.81 3.01 1.03
C GLY A 224 -9.05 4.29 1.44
N GLY A 225 -8.33 4.26 2.56
CA GLY A 225 -7.53 5.38 3.05
C GLY A 225 -6.14 5.48 2.44
N VAL A 226 -5.45 6.55 2.81
CA VAL A 226 -4.09 6.86 2.35
C VAL A 226 -3.15 7.04 3.53
N ALA A 227 -1.99 6.38 3.47
CA ALA A 227 -0.97 6.45 4.50
C ALA A 227 0.42 6.65 3.90
N ALA A 228 1.30 7.29 4.65
CA ALA A 228 2.71 7.36 4.36
C ALA A 228 3.53 6.66 5.45
N VAL A 229 4.58 5.98 5.02
CA VAL A 229 5.57 5.32 5.89
C VAL A 229 6.94 5.96 5.60
N PRO A 230 7.22 7.15 6.15
CA PRO A 230 8.52 7.74 6.01
C PRO A 230 9.49 7.14 7.02
N GLY A 231 10.73 6.97 6.58
CA GLY A 231 11.80 6.50 7.46
C GLY A 231 13.13 6.37 6.74
N PRO A 232 14.22 6.50 7.49
CA PRO A 232 15.55 6.31 6.95
C PRO A 232 15.78 4.85 6.52
N PHE A 233 16.89 4.62 5.82
CA PHE A 233 17.33 3.28 5.47
C PHE A 233 17.54 2.42 6.73
N GLY A 234 17.12 1.16 6.68
CA GLY A 234 17.26 0.22 7.79
C GLY A 234 16.27 0.40 8.95
N SER A 235 15.30 1.30 8.83
CA SER A 235 14.26 1.51 9.86
C SER A 235 13.12 0.48 9.83
N GLY A 236 13.15 -0.49 8.89
CA GLY A 236 12.14 -1.54 8.78
C GLY A 236 10.95 -1.21 7.89
N LYS A 237 11.05 -0.24 6.96
CA LYS A 237 9.97 0.09 6.00
C LYS A 237 9.43 -1.14 5.28
N THR A 238 10.32 -1.91 4.67
CA THR A 238 9.96 -3.11 3.91
C THR A 238 9.27 -4.15 4.77
N VAL A 239 9.74 -4.36 6.01
CA VAL A 239 9.10 -5.31 6.94
C VAL A 239 7.67 -4.85 7.28
N VAL A 240 7.46 -3.57 7.55
CA VAL A 240 6.11 -3.02 7.80
C VAL A 240 5.20 -3.27 6.60
N GLN A 241 5.66 -3.01 5.38
CA GLN A 241 4.89 -3.23 4.17
C GLN A 241 4.60 -4.71 3.92
N HIS A 242 5.55 -5.61 4.17
CA HIS A 242 5.33 -7.06 4.07
C HIS A 242 4.30 -7.55 5.11
N GLN A 243 4.35 -7.06 6.34
CA GLN A 243 3.35 -7.38 7.36
C GLN A 243 1.95 -6.90 6.94
N LEU A 244 1.85 -5.70 6.39
CA LEU A 244 0.59 -5.18 5.86
C LEU A 244 0.08 -6.02 4.67
N ALA A 245 0.96 -6.39 3.75
CA ALA A 245 0.60 -7.24 2.61
C ALA A 245 0.05 -8.60 3.07
N LYS A 246 0.66 -9.21 4.07
CA LYS A 246 0.30 -10.52 4.60
C LYS A 246 -0.98 -10.49 5.42
N TRP A 247 -1.14 -9.51 6.30
CA TRP A 247 -2.14 -9.54 7.37
C TRP A 247 -3.29 -8.56 7.22
N ALA A 248 -3.12 -7.47 6.44
CA ALA A 248 -4.20 -6.52 6.25
C ALA A 248 -5.46 -7.19 5.67
N ALA A 249 -6.61 -6.69 6.10
CA ALA A 249 -7.92 -7.18 5.63
C ALA A 249 -8.20 -6.74 4.19
N ALA A 250 -7.25 -6.98 3.29
CA ALA A 250 -7.33 -6.74 1.86
C ALA A 250 -7.43 -8.06 1.09
N ASP A 251 -8.19 -8.05 -0.01
CA ASP A 251 -8.37 -9.24 -0.86
C ASP A 251 -7.23 -9.36 -1.87
N ILE A 252 -6.82 -8.24 -2.42
CA ILE A 252 -5.78 -8.13 -3.45
C ILE A 252 -4.69 -7.20 -2.97
N ILE A 253 -3.44 -7.58 -3.22
CA ILE A 253 -2.25 -6.78 -2.96
C ILE A 253 -1.62 -6.38 -4.29
N VAL A 254 -1.33 -5.09 -4.44
CA VAL A 254 -0.48 -4.57 -5.51
C VAL A 254 0.75 -3.94 -4.87
N TYR A 255 1.92 -4.49 -5.17
CA TYR A 255 3.18 -3.97 -4.65
C TYR A 255 3.98 -3.35 -5.79
N ILE A 256 4.38 -2.10 -5.62
CA ILE A 256 5.19 -1.35 -6.58
C ILE A 256 6.56 -1.09 -5.97
N GLY A 257 7.58 -1.78 -6.44
CA GLY A 257 8.97 -1.43 -6.21
C GLY A 257 9.39 -0.36 -7.21
N CYS A 258 9.42 0.89 -6.78
CA CYS A 258 9.72 2.03 -7.64
C CYS A 258 11.12 2.57 -7.35
N GLY A 259 12.08 2.24 -8.22
CA GLY A 259 13.44 2.74 -8.15
C GLY A 259 14.24 2.20 -6.96
N GLU A 260 13.85 1.09 -6.39
CA GLU A 260 14.57 0.46 -5.30
C GLU A 260 15.87 -0.19 -5.79
N ARG A 261 16.79 -0.43 -4.87
CA ARG A 261 18.07 -1.08 -5.19
C ARG A 261 17.81 -2.50 -5.67
N GLY A 262 18.63 -2.99 -6.61
CA GLY A 262 18.48 -4.31 -7.19
C GLY A 262 18.47 -5.44 -6.14
N ASN A 263 19.31 -5.35 -5.10
CA ASN A 263 19.34 -6.33 -4.01
C ASN A 263 18.04 -6.29 -3.17
N GLU A 264 17.53 -5.12 -2.81
CA GLU A 264 16.26 -4.98 -2.05
C GLU A 264 15.08 -5.51 -2.85
N MET A 265 15.04 -5.22 -4.15
CA MET A 265 14.00 -5.75 -5.04
C MET A 265 14.13 -7.26 -5.21
N THR A 266 15.34 -7.81 -5.28
CA THR A 266 15.57 -9.24 -5.33
C THR A 266 15.05 -9.92 -4.06
N ASP A 267 15.28 -9.32 -2.89
CA ASP A 267 14.74 -9.82 -1.63
C ASP A 267 13.20 -9.86 -1.67
N VAL A 268 12.54 -8.78 -2.10
CA VAL A 268 11.08 -8.75 -2.27
C VAL A 268 10.60 -9.83 -3.23
N LEU A 269 11.25 -9.98 -4.39
CA LEU A 269 10.87 -10.97 -5.40
C LEU A 269 11.06 -12.43 -4.93
N ASN A 270 11.99 -12.67 -4.02
CA ASN A 270 12.22 -13.98 -3.42
C ASN A 270 11.28 -14.23 -2.23
N GLU A 271 11.07 -13.22 -1.38
CA GLU A 271 10.29 -13.37 -0.16
C GLU A 271 8.77 -13.46 -0.43
N PHE A 272 8.22 -12.64 -1.32
CA PHE A 272 6.77 -12.64 -1.58
C PHE A 272 6.19 -14.00 -2.00
N PRO A 273 6.83 -14.78 -2.89
CA PRO A 273 6.36 -16.12 -3.22
C PRO A 273 6.42 -17.12 -2.05
N GLU A 274 7.33 -16.90 -1.09
CA GLU A 274 7.49 -17.73 0.10
C GLU A 274 6.51 -17.36 1.22
N LEU A 275 6.02 -16.12 1.24
CA LEU A 275 5.01 -15.69 2.20
C LEU A 275 3.72 -16.52 2.01
N ARG A 276 3.18 -16.98 3.14
CA ARG A 276 1.94 -17.75 3.15
C ARG A 276 0.76 -16.84 3.46
N ASP A 277 -0.28 -16.94 2.65
CA ASP A 277 -1.54 -16.28 2.92
C ASP A 277 -2.21 -16.95 4.13
N PRO A 278 -2.49 -16.21 5.21
CA PRO A 278 -3.12 -16.76 6.40
C PRO A 278 -4.53 -17.32 6.16
N ARG A 279 -5.18 -16.94 5.06
CA ARG A 279 -6.53 -17.38 4.70
C ARG A 279 -6.56 -18.77 4.08
N THR A 280 -5.55 -19.09 3.25
CA THR A 280 -5.52 -20.32 2.45
C THR A 280 -4.35 -21.24 2.78
N GLY A 281 -3.29 -20.72 3.40
CA GLY A 281 -2.02 -21.41 3.58
C GLY A 281 -1.16 -21.49 2.30
N ASN A 282 -1.68 -21.02 1.17
CA ASN A 282 -0.98 -20.98 -0.11
C ASN A 282 -0.02 -19.78 -0.19
N SER A 283 0.71 -19.65 -1.29
CA SER A 283 1.56 -18.48 -1.53
C SER A 283 0.73 -17.19 -1.58
N LEU A 284 1.25 -16.13 -0.97
CA LEU A 284 0.65 -14.80 -1.04
C LEU A 284 0.53 -14.28 -2.49
N MET A 285 1.38 -14.79 -3.40
CA MET A 285 1.32 -14.47 -4.82
C MET A 285 -0.02 -14.84 -5.49
N GLU A 286 -0.81 -15.75 -4.93
CA GLU A 286 -2.15 -16.09 -5.45
C GLU A 286 -3.17 -14.94 -5.34
N ARG A 287 -2.83 -13.85 -4.67
CA ARG A 287 -3.62 -12.62 -4.59
C ARG A 287 -2.79 -11.34 -4.73
N THR A 288 -1.60 -11.45 -5.31
CA THR A 288 -0.65 -10.35 -5.41
C THR A 288 -0.26 -10.07 -6.86
N VAL A 289 -0.09 -8.79 -7.19
CA VAL A 289 0.56 -8.31 -8.41
C VAL A 289 1.79 -7.51 -8.01
N LEU A 290 2.95 -7.84 -8.58
CA LEU A 290 4.20 -7.13 -8.34
C LEU A 290 4.57 -6.28 -9.57
N ILE A 291 4.93 -5.02 -9.33
CA ILE A 291 5.57 -4.14 -10.30
C ILE A 291 7.00 -3.91 -9.81
N ALA A 292 7.98 -4.36 -10.57
CA ALA A 292 9.39 -4.26 -10.21
C ALA A 292 10.13 -3.30 -11.15
N ASN A 293 10.52 -2.15 -10.62
CA ASN A 293 11.40 -1.20 -11.29
C ASN A 293 12.59 -0.90 -10.37
N THR A 294 13.78 -1.35 -10.77
CA THR A 294 15.03 -1.12 -10.02
C THR A 294 15.67 0.23 -10.36
N SER A 295 16.58 0.68 -9.52
CA SER A 295 17.25 1.98 -9.67
C SER A 295 18.13 2.10 -10.90
N ASP A 296 18.56 0.97 -11.48
CA ASP A 296 19.34 0.89 -12.72
C ASP A 296 18.48 0.85 -13.99
N MET A 297 17.18 0.66 -13.86
CA MET A 297 16.24 0.74 -14.98
C MET A 297 15.99 2.20 -15.41
N PRO A 298 15.56 2.43 -16.66
CA PRO A 298 15.33 3.77 -17.19
C PRO A 298 14.37 4.62 -16.34
N VAL A 299 14.68 5.91 -16.21
CA VAL A 299 13.94 6.87 -15.37
C VAL A 299 12.48 6.99 -15.77
N ALA A 300 12.19 6.98 -17.08
CA ALA A 300 10.84 7.05 -17.59
C ALA A 300 9.98 5.85 -17.18
N ALA A 301 10.55 4.65 -17.19
CA ALA A 301 9.87 3.44 -16.72
C ALA A 301 9.60 3.49 -15.20
N ARG A 302 10.50 4.11 -14.42
CA ARG A 302 10.29 4.38 -13.00
C ARG A 302 9.09 5.31 -12.78
N GLU A 303 9.01 6.39 -13.54
CA GLU A 303 7.87 7.31 -13.48
C GLU A 303 6.55 6.60 -13.83
N ALA A 304 6.53 5.78 -14.88
CA ALA A 304 5.35 5.05 -15.31
C ALA A 304 4.89 3.96 -14.33
N SER A 305 5.80 3.35 -13.57
CA SER A 305 5.51 2.21 -12.68
C SER A 305 4.39 2.50 -11.67
N ILE A 306 4.35 3.70 -11.15
CA ILE A 306 3.32 4.15 -10.19
C ILE A 306 1.93 4.14 -10.84
N TYR A 307 1.81 4.63 -12.06
CA TYR A 307 0.53 4.67 -12.78
C TYR A 307 0.10 3.28 -13.23
N THR A 308 1.03 2.45 -13.67
CA THR A 308 0.77 1.05 -14.02
C THR A 308 0.17 0.29 -12.84
N GLY A 309 0.80 0.38 -11.69
CA GLY A 309 0.35 -0.33 -10.49
C GLY A 309 -1.00 0.15 -9.99
N ILE A 310 -1.23 1.46 -9.93
CA ILE A 310 -2.50 1.98 -9.40
C ILE A 310 -3.67 1.73 -10.35
N THR A 311 -3.44 1.69 -11.65
CA THR A 311 -4.47 1.33 -12.62
C THR A 311 -4.90 -0.13 -12.48
N ILE A 312 -3.96 -1.03 -12.30
CA ILE A 312 -4.25 -2.45 -12.00
C ILE A 312 -5.03 -2.57 -10.68
N ALA A 313 -4.62 -1.84 -9.67
CA ALA A 313 -5.32 -1.83 -8.38
C ALA A 313 -6.77 -1.32 -8.49
N GLU A 314 -7.01 -0.26 -9.24
CA GLU A 314 -8.35 0.25 -9.51
C GLU A 314 -9.22 -0.77 -10.27
N TYR A 315 -8.63 -1.54 -11.18
CA TYR A 315 -9.35 -2.58 -11.91
C TYR A 315 -9.90 -3.66 -10.99
N PHE A 316 -9.11 -4.14 -10.02
CA PHE A 316 -9.57 -5.08 -9.00
C PHE A 316 -10.56 -4.44 -8.02
N ARG A 317 -10.38 -3.17 -7.68
CA ARG A 317 -11.38 -2.41 -6.91
C ARG A 317 -12.75 -2.42 -7.61
N ASP A 318 -12.77 -2.25 -8.92
CA ASP A 318 -14.00 -2.21 -9.72
C ASP A 318 -14.73 -3.57 -9.74
N MET A 319 -14.05 -4.67 -9.43
CA MET A 319 -14.67 -5.97 -9.19
C MET A 319 -15.34 -6.09 -7.82
N GLY A 320 -15.19 -5.11 -6.94
CA GLY A 320 -15.71 -5.12 -5.58
C GLY A 320 -14.72 -5.65 -4.54
N TYR A 321 -13.45 -5.86 -4.91
CA TYR A 321 -12.41 -6.25 -3.98
C TYR A 321 -11.91 -5.08 -3.14
N THR A 322 -11.41 -5.40 -1.94
CA THR A 322 -10.60 -4.50 -1.15
C THR A 322 -9.14 -4.69 -1.57
N VAL A 323 -8.57 -3.66 -2.17
CA VAL A 323 -7.21 -3.66 -2.68
C VAL A 323 -6.32 -2.81 -1.77
N ALA A 324 -5.16 -3.34 -1.38
CA ALA A 324 -4.10 -2.57 -0.73
C ALA A 324 -2.93 -2.43 -1.71
N LEU A 325 -2.55 -1.19 -2.00
CA LEU A 325 -1.41 -0.86 -2.83
C LEU A 325 -0.30 -0.32 -1.94
N MET A 326 0.88 -0.95 -2.03
CA MET A 326 2.11 -0.48 -1.41
C MET A 326 3.05 0.03 -2.49
N ALA A 327 3.56 1.25 -2.32
CA ALA A 327 4.55 1.86 -3.22
C ALA A 327 5.85 2.09 -2.46
N ASP A 328 6.91 1.42 -2.86
CA ASP A 328 8.25 1.56 -2.27
C ASP A 328 9.27 1.95 -3.35
N SER A 329 9.68 3.20 -3.46
CA SER A 329 9.25 4.34 -2.67
C SER A 329 8.78 5.48 -3.55
N THR A 330 7.86 6.29 -3.04
CA THR A 330 7.39 7.48 -3.76
C THR A 330 8.48 8.56 -3.88
N SER A 331 9.51 8.53 -3.03
CA SER A 331 10.69 9.39 -3.15
C SER A 331 11.45 9.13 -4.45
N ARG A 332 11.59 7.87 -4.85
CA ARG A 332 12.26 7.51 -6.11
C ARG A 332 11.44 7.90 -7.33
N TRP A 333 10.11 7.85 -7.23
CA TRP A 333 9.24 8.41 -8.24
C TRP A 333 9.42 9.93 -8.38
N ALA A 334 9.47 10.66 -7.26
CA ALA A 334 9.72 12.10 -7.26
C ALA A 334 11.10 12.46 -7.86
N GLU A 335 12.14 11.66 -7.57
CA GLU A 335 13.45 11.80 -8.21
C GLU A 335 13.37 11.63 -9.73
N ALA A 336 12.57 10.69 -10.22
CA ALA A 336 12.33 10.51 -11.65
C ALA A 336 11.66 11.75 -12.27
N LEU A 337 10.66 12.33 -11.59
CA LEU A 337 10.03 13.58 -12.00
C LEU A 337 11.03 14.73 -12.04
N ARG A 338 11.91 14.84 -11.05
CA ARG A 338 12.96 15.87 -11.00
C ARG A 338 13.95 15.71 -12.17
N GLU A 339 14.38 14.51 -12.48
CA GLU A 339 15.29 14.25 -13.56
C GLU A 339 14.67 14.60 -14.93
N MET A 340 13.42 14.21 -15.16
CA MET A 340 12.72 14.53 -16.41
C MET A 340 12.48 16.02 -16.55
N SER A 341 12.02 16.69 -15.52
CA SER A 341 11.83 18.15 -15.50
C SER A 341 13.14 18.91 -15.80
N GLY A 342 14.26 18.48 -15.21
CA GLY A 342 15.57 19.05 -15.48
C GLY A 342 16.02 18.88 -16.93
N ARG A 343 15.70 17.75 -17.57
CA ARG A 343 16.03 17.52 -18.99
C ARG A 343 15.13 18.31 -19.95
N LEU A 344 13.89 18.59 -19.54
CA LEU A 344 12.97 19.49 -20.26
C LEU A 344 13.31 20.97 -20.07
N GLU A 345 14.31 21.27 -19.25
CA GLU A 345 14.71 22.65 -18.91
C GLU A 345 13.56 23.46 -18.26
N GLU A 346 12.65 22.76 -17.55
CA GLU A 346 11.58 23.40 -16.79
C GLU A 346 12.15 24.20 -15.62
N MET A 347 11.45 25.26 -15.22
CA MET A 347 11.87 26.06 -14.06
C MET A 347 11.81 25.21 -12.79
N PRO A 348 12.94 25.00 -12.09
CA PRO A 348 12.96 24.18 -10.90
C PRO A 348 12.27 24.88 -9.73
N GLY A 349 11.53 24.10 -8.95
CA GLY A 349 11.04 24.49 -7.64
C GLY A 349 12.06 24.20 -6.52
N GLU A 350 11.56 23.97 -5.32
CA GLU A 350 12.36 23.70 -4.14
C GLU A 350 13.22 22.43 -4.34
N GLU A 351 14.50 22.52 -3.99
CA GLU A 351 15.51 21.45 -4.18
C GLU A 351 15.58 20.84 -5.60
N GLY A 352 15.20 21.62 -6.60
CA GLY A 352 15.23 21.17 -8.01
C GLY A 352 14.08 20.28 -8.42
N TYR A 353 13.08 20.05 -7.56
CA TYR A 353 11.86 19.34 -7.93
C TYR A 353 10.98 20.21 -8.82
N PRO A 354 10.15 19.60 -9.70
CA PRO A 354 9.19 20.37 -10.49
C PRO A 354 8.14 21.03 -9.61
N ALA A 355 7.69 22.22 -9.99
CA ALA A 355 6.65 22.95 -9.26
C ALA A 355 5.34 22.16 -9.08
N TYR A 356 5.08 21.21 -9.98
CA TYR A 356 3.90 20.34 -9.95
C TYR A 356 4.07 19.06 -9.13
N LEU A 357 5.15 18.88 -8.36
CA LEU A 357 5.37 17.68 -7.53
C LEU A 357 4.18 17.40 -6.62
N GLY A 358 3.70 18.41 -5.89
CA GLY A 358 2.54 18.26 -4.99
C GLY A 358 1.28 17.84 -5.72
N SER A 359 1.01 18.40 -6.91
CA SER A 359 -0.16 18.02 -7.72
C SER A 359 -0.08 16.59 -8.23
N ARG A 360 1.10 16.12 -8.63
CA ARG A 360 1.29 14.73 -9.08
C ARG A 360 1.11 13.74 -7.94
N LEU A 361 1.66 14.03 -6.77
CA LEU A 361 1.44 13.22 -5.56
C LEU A 361 -0.05 13.18 -5.18
N ALA A 362 -0.74 14.34 -5.19
CA ALA A 362 -2.16 14.42 -4.92
C ALA A 362 -2.99 13.58 -5.90
N GLN A 363 -2.73 13.69 -7.20
CA GLN A 363 -3.41 12.89 -8.23
C GLN A 363 -3.24 11.38 -8.02
N PHE A 364 -2.07 10.95 -7.58
CA PHE A 364 -1.81 9.54 -7.26
C PHE A 364 -2.63 9.09 -6.03
N TYR A 365 -2.51 9.79 -4.90
CA TYR A 365 -3.22 9.41 -3.67
C TYR A 365 -4.74 9.58 -3.75
N GLU A 366 -5.24 10.54 -4.56
CA GLU A 366 -6.68 10.73 -4.76
C GLU A 366 -7.37 9.58 -5.50
N ARG A 367 -6.62 8.75 -6.21
CA ARG A 367 -7.13 7.52 -6.83
C ARG A 367 -7.51 6.46 -5.80
N ALA A 368 -7.03 6.56 -4.58
CA ALA A 368 -7.50 5.76 -3.45
C ALA A 368 -8.92 6.14 -3.04
N GLY A 369 -9.64 5.19 -2.48
CA GLY A 369 -10.96 5.43 -1.92
C GLY A 369 -11.77 4.16 -1.74
N ARG A 370 -12.78 4.26 -0.89
CA ARG A 370 -13.88 3.32 -0.80
C ARG A 370 -15.02 3.86 -1.65
N VAL A 371 -15.47 3.10 -2.62
CA VAL A 371 -16.39 3.58 -3.66
C VAL A 371 -17.50 2.57 -3.92
N ILE A 372 -18.63 3.09 -4.42
CA ILE A 372 -19.58 2.26 -5.16
C ILE A 372 -19.14 2.24 -6.61
N VAL A 373 -18.82 1.06 -7.10
CA VAL A 373 -18.30 0.86 -8.45
C VAL A 373 -19.40 1.01 -9.52
N ASN A 374 -18.99 1.23 -10.77
CA ASN A 374 -19.90 1.21 -11.89
C ASN A 374 -20.49 -0.20 -12.08
N GLY A 375 -21.60 -0.27 -12.81
CA GLY A 375 -22.32 -1.51 -13.06
C GLY A 375 -23.63 -1.61 -12.29
N GLU A 376 -24.28 -2.74 -12.39
CA GLU A 376 -25.57 -3.01 -11.76
C GLU A 376 -25.43 -3.10 -10.23
N GLY A 377 -26.39 -2.56 -9.51
CA GLY A 377 -26.43 -2.61 -8.04
C GLY A 377 -25.53 -1.59 -7.34
N GLU A 378 -25.27 -1.84 -6.07
CA GLU A 378 -24.51 -0.99 -5.14
C GLU A 378 -23.25 -1.75 -4.64
N THR A 379 -22.47 -2.31 -5.57
CA THR A 379 -21.25 -3.04 -5.21
C THR A 379 -20.18 -2.08 -4.69
N GLU A 380 -19.68 -2.36 -3.49
CA GLU A 380 -18.59 -1.62 -2.87
C GLU A 380 -17.24 -2.22 -3.26
N GLY A 381 -16.30 -1.38 -3.62
CA GLY A 381 -14.88 -1.70 -3.77
C GLY A 381 -14.03 -0.68 -3.05
N ALA A 382 -12.81 -1.07 -2.68
CA ALA A 382 -11.91 -0.16 -1.98
C ALA A 382 -10.47 -0.30 -2.47
N LEU A 383 -9.78 0.82 -2.56
CA LEU A 383 -8.35 0.91 -2.85
C LEU A 383 -7.70 1.76 -1.76
N SER A 384 -6.90 1.11 -0.92
CA SER A 384 -6.05 1.78 0.08
C SER A 384 -4.64 1.91 -0.48
N VAL A 385 -4.02 3.08 -0.31
CA VAL A 385 -2.67 3.36 -0.80
C VAL A 385 -1.74 3.66 0.37
N ILE A 386 -0.63 2.93 0.43
CA ILE A 386 0.42 3.08 1.44
C ILE A 386 1.73 3.38 0.71
N GLY A 387 2.18 4.62 0.81
CA GLY A 387 3.41 5.08 0.17
C GLY A 387 4.57 5.12 1.15
N ALA A 388 5.65 4.39 0.86
CA ALA A 388 6.90 4.56 1.57
C ALA A 388 7.60 5.83 1.09
N VAL A 389 8.17 6.57 2.02
CA VAL A 389 8.98 7.76 1.75
C VAL A 389 10.37 7.53 2.34
N SER A 390 11.40 7.85 1.56
CA SER A 390 12.80 7.66 1.95
C SER A 390 13.50 9.02 2.01
N PRO A 391 13.24 9.82 3.06
CA PRO A 391 13.84 11.13 3.17
C PRO A 391 15.37 11.03 3.36
N PRO A 392 16.17 11.80 2.60
CA PRO A 392 17.62 11.81 2.75
C PRO A 392 18.03 12.17 4.19
N GLY A 393 18.89 11.35 4.79
CA GLY A 393 19.31 11.57 6.18
C GLY A 393 18.20 11.43 7.25
N GLY A 394 17.01 11.00 6.87
CA GLY A 394 15.83 10.93 7.75
C GLY A 394 15.14 12.28 7.96
N ASP A 395 15.50 13.30 7.19
CA ASP A 395 14.94 14.64 7.31
C ASP A 395 13.58 14.75 6.61
N ILE A 396 12.51 14.75 7.39
CA ILE A 396 11.13 14.87 6.89
C ILE A 396 10.76 16.30 6.44
N SER A 397 11.66 17.28 6.58
CA SER A 397 11.42 18.65 6.09
C SER A 397 11.66 18.79 4.58
N GLU A 398 12.24 17.76 3.93
CA GLU A 398 12.49 17.76 2.49
C GLU A 398 11.18 17.82 1.66
N PRO A 399 11.24 18.31 0.39
CA PRO A 399 10.03 18.64 -0.38
C PRO A 399 9.06 17.48 -0.61
N VAL A 400 9.57 16.25 -0.84
CA VAL A 400 8.72 15.08 -1.12
C VAL A 400 7.95 14.67 0.13
N SER A 401 8.63 14.61 1.28
CA SER A 401 7.99 14.33 2.57
C SER A 401 6.95 15.38 2.91
N GLN A 402 7.28 16.66 2.78
CA GLN A 402 6.36 17.76 3.07
C GLN A 402 5.14 17.76 2.13
N ALA A 403 5.34 17.54 0.84
CA ALA A 403 4.23 17.41 -0.10
C ALA A 403 3.33 16.21 0.23
N THR A 404 3.92 15.07 0.58
CA THR A 404 3.19 13.86 0.96
C THR A 404 2.38 14.07 2.24
N LEU A 405 2.96 14.68 3.27
CA LEU A 405 2.28 14.96 4.54
C LEU A 405 1.03 15.84 4.41
N ARG A 406 1.01 16.72 3.41
CA ARG A 406 -0.17 17.57 3.14
C ARG A 406 -1.34 16.80 2.51
N ILE A 407 -1.09 15.63 1.96
CA ILE A 407 -2.05 14.84 1.20
C ILE A 407 -2.55 13.64 2.00
N VAL A 408 -1.64 12.87 2.63
CA VAL A 408 -2.00 11.67 3.36
C VAL A 408 -2.73 11.98 4.67
N LYS A 409 -3.58 11.05 5.09
CA LYS A 409 -4.33 11.16 6.34
C LYS A 409 -3.65 10.42 7.49
N VAL A 410 -2.75 9.51 7.18
CA VAL A 410 -2.02 8.69 8.17
C VAL A 410 -0.54 8.82 7.92
N PHE A 411 0.20 9.01 9.00
CA PHE A 411 1.64 9.11 9.01
C PHE A 411 2.21 8.12 10.02
N TRP A 412 2.96 7.13 9.55
CA TRP A 412 3.69 6.16 10.37
C TRP A 412 5.17 6.45 10.28
N GLY A 413 5.63 7.43 11.05
CA GLY A 413 7.03 7.86 11.07
C GLY A 413 7.93 6.79 11.67
N LEU A 414 8.82 6.22 10.88
CA LEU A 414 9.81 5.25 11.36
C LEU A 414 11.02 5.99 11.95
N ASP A 415 11.42 5.55 13.13
CA ASP A 415 12.50 6.14 13.91
C ASP A 415 13.69 5.19 13.98
N SER A 416 14.86 5.65 13.53
CA SER A 416 16.10 4.88 13.59
C SER A 416 16.53 4.58 15.03
N ALA A 417 16.25 5.46 15.99
CA ALA A 417 16.57 5.21 17.39
C ALA A 417 15.79 4.02 17.97
N LEU A 418 14.51 3.86 17.58
CA LEU A 418 13.72 2.69 17.93
C LEU A 418 14.25 1.42 17.24
N ALA A 419 14.62 1.52 15.96
CA ALA A 419 15.21 0.41 15.22
C ALA A 419 16.54 -0.06 15.82
N TYR A 420 17.42 0.87 16.24
CA TYR A 420 18.67 0.54 16.95
C TYR A 420 18.43 -0.16 18.29
N LYS A 421 17.36 0.19 19.00
CA LYS A 421 16.92 -0.50 20.21
C LYS A 421 16.20 -1.84 19.93
N ARG A 422 16.09 -2.23 18.65
CA ARG A 422 15.34 -3.41 18.19
C ARG A 422 13.85 -3.38 18.57
N HIS A 423 13.30 -2.18 18.70
CA HIS A 423 11.87 -1.99 18.87
C HIS A 423 11.20 -1.93 17.50
N PHE A 424 10.43 -2.96 17.16
CA PHE A 424 9.71 -3.08 15.90
C PHE A 424 8.22 -3.34 16.14
N PRO A 425 7.32 -2.82 15.28
CA PRO A 425 7.61 -1.83 14.23
C PRO A 425 8.20 -0.54 14.83
N ALA A 426 9.19 0.05 14.15
CA ALA A 426 9.89 1.24 14.66
C ALA A 426 9.06 2.53 14.45
N ILE A 427 7.75 2.44 14.54
CA ILE A 427 6.81 3.56 14.38
C ILE A 427 6.86 4.43 15.64
N ASN A 428 7.29 5.66 15.48
CA ASN A 428 7.36 6.60 16.59
C ASN A 428 5.96 7.10 16.96
N TRP A 429 5.53 6.80 18.19
CA TRP A 429 4.19 7.13 18.67
C TRP A 429 3.98 8.60 19.03
N LEU A 430 5.04 9.40 19.18
CA LEU A 430 4.94 10.83 19.45
C LEU A 430 4.81 11.67 18.19
N THR A 431 5.39 11.21 17.08
CA THR A 431 5.41 11.94 15.80
C THR A 431 4.38 11.42 14.79
N SER A 432 3.95 10.18 14.93
CA SER A 432 2.94 9.57 14.05
C SER A 432 1.53 10.05 14.38
N TYR A 433 0.65 10.01 13.38
CA TYR A 433 -0.76 10.38 13.56
C TYR A 433 -1.66 9.64 12.57
N SER A 434 -2.96 9.62 12.89
CA SER A 434 -4.02 9.21 11.98
C SER A 434 -5.18 10.18 12.07
N LEU A 435 -5.50 10.85 10.97
CA LEU A 435 -6.67 11.72 10.86
C LEU A 435 -7.98 10.92 10.66
N TYR A 436 -7.89 9.61 10.49
CA TYR A 436 -9.06 8.73 10.48
C TYR A 436 -9.50 8.29 11.87
N ALA A 437 -8.69 8.47 12.90
CA ALA A 437 -8.97 7.92 14.24
C ALA A 437 -10.35 8.30 14.77
N ASP A 438 -10.75 9.57 14.61
CA ASP A 438 -12.05 10.05 15.07
C ASP A 438 -13.21 9.47 14.24
N SER A 439 -13.07 9.43 12.91
CA SER A 439 -14.11 8.89 12.02
C SER A 439 -14.28 7.37 12.16
N LEU A 440 -13.26 6.66 12.64
CA LEU A 440 -13.27 5.22 12.86
C LEU A 440 -13.72 4.84 14.29
N SER A 441 -13.80 5.82 15.20
CA SER A 441 -14.12 5.59 16.62
C SER A 441 -15.45 4.84 16.81
N ASP A 442 -16.48 5.24 16.10
CA ASP A 442 -17.81 4.61 16.17
C ASP A 442 -17.76 3.14 15.70
N TRP A 443 -16.98 2.87 14.65
CA TRP A 443 -16.83 1.49 14.18
C TRP A 443 -16.16 0.60 15.23
N PHE A 444 -15.05 1.05 15.82
CA PHE A 444 -14.34 0.30 16.85
C PHE A 444 -15.19 0.12 18.13
N ASN A 445 -15.85 1.18 18.57
CA ASN A 445 -16.72 1.13 19.75
C ASN A 445 -17.92 0.19 19.55
N LYS A 446 -18.44 0.09 18.34
CA LYS A 446 -19.56 -0.81 18.02
C LYS A 446 -19.14 -2.25 17.77
N ASN A 447 -18.02 -2.46 17.10
CA ASN A 447 -17.64 -3.79 16.58
C ASN A 447 -16.60 -4.51 17.46
N VAL A 448 -15.90 -3.80 18.34
CA VAL A 448 -14.92 -4.39 19.27
C VAL A 448 -15.45 -4.27 20.70
N LYS A 449 -15.33 -3.10 21.32
CA LYS A 449 -15.81 -2.81 22.68
C LYS A 449 -16.21 -1.33 22.80
N PRO A 450 -17.24 -0.98 23.59
CA PRO A 450 -17.80 0.38 23.66
C PRO A 450 -16.81 1.46 24.14
N ASP A 451 -15.75 1.08 24.81
CA ASP A 451 -14.75 1.99 25.37
C ASP A 451 -13.38 1.91 24.68
N TRP A 452 -13.28 1.24 23.51
CA TRP A 452 -12.06 1.12 22.74
C TRP A 452 -11.35 2.48 22.54
N TYR A 453 -12.08 3.46 22.05
CA TYR A 453 -11.52 4.76 21.76
C TYR A 453 -11.08 5.51 23.04
N LYS A 454 -11.80 5.34 24.14
CA LYS A 454 -11.41 5.88 25.44
C LYS A 454 -10.10 5.28 25.94
N LEU A 455 -9.96 3.94 25.88
CA LEU A 455 -8.73 3.26 26.30
C LEU A 455 -7.54 3.65 25.42
N ARG A 456 -7.74 3.74 24.10
CA ARG A 456 -6.73 4.28 23.19
C ARG A 456 -6.25 5.66 23.63
N GLY A 457 -7.16 6.57 23.93
CA GLY A 457 -6.83 7.92 24.40
C GLY A 457 -5.96 7.89 25.66
N ARG A 458 -6.26 7.00 26.61
CA ARG A 458 -5.46 6.81 27.83
C ARG A 458 -4.05 6.32 27.55
N LEU A 459 -3.88 5.36 26.64
CA LEU A 459 -2.54 4.92 26.23
C LEU A 459 -1.73 6.09 25.66
N MET A 460 -2.32 6.88 24.77
CA MET A 460 -1.67 8.05 24.18
C MET A 460 -1.28 9.08 25.23
N THR A 461 -2.14 9.34 26.20
CA THR A 461 -1.85 10.27 27.31
C THR A 461 -0.67 9.81 28.15
N ILE A 462 -0.63 8.52 28.54
CA ILE A 462 0.47 7.96 29.33
C ILE A 462 1.79 8.05 28.57
N LEU A 463 1.81 7.77 27.27
CA LEU A 463 3.01 7.86 26.43
C LEU A 463 3.48 9.33 26.27
N GLN A 464 2.55 10.28 26.19
CA GLN A 464 2.89 11.71 26.14
C GLN A 464 3.51 12.18 27.45
N GLU A 465 2.88 11.82 28.59
CA GLU A 465 3.38 12.18 29.92
C GLU A 465 4.72 11.50 30.23
N GLU A 466 4.97 10.28 29.73
CA GLU A 466 6.28 9.63 29.81
C GLU A 466 7.38 10.51 29.20
N SER A 467 7.13 11.06 28.02
CA SER A 467 8.11 11.91 27.33
C SER A 467 8.49 13.12 28.17
N GLU A 468 7.53 13.74 28.85
CA GLU A 468 7.77 14.86 29.76
C GLU A 468 8.56 14.44 31.01
N LEU A 469 8.20 13.28 31.59
CA LEU A 469 8.92 12.74 32.76
C LEU A 469 10.35 12.30 32.41
N GLU A 470 10.60 11.74 31.24
CA GLU A 470 11.95 11.38 30.80
C GLU A 470 12.88 12.60 30.72
N GLU A 471 12.39 13.76 30.30
CA GLU A 471 13.18 15.00 30.32
C GLU A 471 13.54 15.42 31.77
N ILE A 472 12.61 15.26 32.71
CA ILE A 472 12.87 15.52 34.13
C ILE A 472 13.90 14.51 34.67
N VAL A 473 13.77 13.24 34.36
CA VAL A 473 14.73 12.19 34.79
C VAL A 473 16.15 12.46 34.29
N LYS A 474 16.31 12.94 33.06
CA LYS A 474 17.62 13.33 32.50
C LYS A 474 18.30 14.45 33.29
N LEU A 475 17.50 15.34 33.89
CA LEU A 475 18.00 16.50 34.62
C LEU A 475 18.29 16.19 36.10
N VAL A 476 17.42 15.50 36.79
CA VAL A 476 17.44 15.32 38.25
C VAL A 476 17.56 13.87 38.74
N GLY A 477 17.50 12.90 37.82
CA GLY A 477 17.55 11.47 38.15
C GLY A 477 16.20 10.86 38.54
N MET A 478 16.13 9.54 38.49
CA MET A 478 14.92 8.75 38.78
C MET A 478 14.47 8.91 40.25
N ASP A 479 15.39 9.04 41.16
CA ASP A 479 15.11 9.11 42.62
C ASP A 479 14.37 10.39 43.03
N ALA A 480 14.39 11.42 42.19
CA ALA A 480 13.63 12.65 42.42
C ALA A 480 12.15 12.56 42.07
N LEU A 481 11.73 11.50 41.38
CA LEU A 481 10.34 11.30 40.98
C LEU A 481 9.47 10.79 42.14
N SER A 482 8.23 11.24 42.16
CA SER A 482 7.20 10.69 43.06
C SER A 482 6.93 9.21 42.74
N PRO A 483 6.46 8.39 43.71
CA PRO A 483 6.04 7.02 43.43
C PRO A 483 4.99 6.91 42.33
N SER A 484 4.07 7.87 42.22
CA SER A 484 3.06 7.90 41.16
C SER A 484 3.67 8.18 39.78
N ASP A 485 4.69 9.04 39.69
CA ASP A 485 5.39 9.29 38.42
C ASP A 485 6.24 8.09 38.00
N ARG A 486 6.91 7.42 38.95
CA ARG A 486 7.61 6.16 38.68
C ARG A 486 6.65 5.07 38.19
N LEU A 487 5.45 4.95 38.77
CA LEU A 487 4.41 4.03 38.29
C LEU A 487 3.96 4.37 36.87
N LYS A 488 3.82 5.66 36.56
CA LYS A 488 3.47 6.12 35.20
C LYS A 488 4.55 5.72 34.18
N LEU A 489 5.82 5.87 34.52
CA LEU A 489 6.93 5.41 33.67
C LEU A 489 6.90 3.88 33.47
N GLU A 490 6.56 3.10 34.51
CA GLU A 490 6.43 1.65 34.39
C GLU A 490 5.23 1.25 33.50
N ALA A 491 4.09 1.94 33.62
CA ALA A 491 2.95 1.74 32.74
C ALA A 491 3.29 2.08 31.28
N ALA A 492 3.97 3.20 31.05
CA ALA A 492 4.42 3.59 29.73
C ALA A 492 5.41 2.59 29.13
N ARG A 493 6.33 2.07 29.95
CA ARG A 493 7.23 0.98 29.57
C ARG A 493 6.46 -0.26 29.13
N SER A 494 5.43 -0.65 29.86
CA SER A 494 4.55 -1.76 29.48
C SER A 494 3.85 -1.50 28.14
N ILE A 495 3.35 -0.29 27.93
CA ILE A 495 2.75 0.07 26.64
C ILE A 495 3.77 -0.08 25.52
N ARG A 496 4.99 0.42 25.68
CA ARG A 496 6.03 0.33 24.63
C ARG A 496 6.48 -1.11 24.38
N GLU A 497 6.85 -1.84 25.43
CA GLU A 497 7.52 -3.14 25.31
C GLU A 497 6.53 -4.31 25.14
N ASP A 498 5.40 -4.25 25.79
CA ASP A 498 4.44 -5.35 25.81
C ASP A 498 3.33 -5.17 24.76
N TYR A 499 2.94 -3.92 24.48
CA TYR A 499 1.86 -3.62 23.54
C TYR A 499 2.37 -3.19 22.16
N LEU A 500 3.20 -2.14 22.08
CA LEU A 500 3.63 -1.57 20.79
C LEU A 500 4.70 -2.41 20.09
N HIS A 501 5.62 -3.00 20.85
CA HIS A 501 6.60 -3.92 20.30
C HIS A 501 5.93 -5.22 19.86
N GLN A 502 6.02 -5.55 18.58
CA GLN A 502 5.38 -6.70 17.95
C GLN A 502 6.38 -7.42 17.04
N ASN A 503 6.59 -8.72 17.28
CA ASN A 503 7.57 -9.50 16.54
C ASN A 503 6.96 -10.05 15.25
N ALA A 504 7.36 -9.51 14.10
CA ALA A 504 6.92 -9.95 12.79
C ALA A 504 7.27 -11.41 12.44
N PHE A 505 8.27 -11.98 13.11
CA PHE A 505 8.80 -13.33 12.85
C PHE A 505 8.33 -14.37 13.87
N ASP A 506 7.56 -13.98 14.86
CA ASP A 506 6.94 -14.89 15.84
C ASP A 506 5.64 -15.45 15.26
N GLU A 507 5.36 -16.74 15.50
CA GLU A 507 4.17 -17.41 14.94
C GLU A 507 2.86 -16.86 15.48
N VAL A 508 2.84 -16.34 16.71
CA VAL A 508 1.65 -15.80 17.38
C VAL A 508 1.63 -14.29 17.34
N ASP A 509 2.75 -13.65 17.74
CA ASP A 509 2.82 -12.20 17.88
C ASP A 509 2.81 -11.43 16.54
N THR A 510 3.11 -12.10 15.41
CA THR A 510 3.07 -11.48 14.08
C THR A 510 1.72 -10.87 13.70
N TYR A 511 0.64 -11.40 14.27
CA TYR A 511 -0.74 -10.92 14.09
C TYR A 511 -1.47 -10.92 15.44
N THR A 512 -2.19 -9.84 15.73
CA THR A 512 -3.02 -9.73 16.95
C THR A 512 -4.45 -9.34 16.55
N SER A 513 -5.43 -10.15 16.90
CA SER A 513 -6.84 -9.83 16.67
C SER A 513 -7.27 -8.57 17.44
N LEU A 514 -8.29 -7.88 16.96
CA LEU A 514 -8.80 -6.69 17.66
C LEU A 514 -9.27 -6.99 19.07
N ASN A 515 -9.87 -8.15 19.31
CA ASN A 515 -10.27 -8.57 20.65
C ASN A 515 -9.06 -8.73 21.58
N LYS A 516 -8.01 -9.39 21.12
CA LYS A 516 -6.77 -9.56 21.89
C LYS A 516 -6.04 -8.23 22.11
N GLN A 517 -6.05 -7.33 21.12
CA GLN A 517 -5.54 -5.97 21.29
C GLN A 517 -6.28 -5.24 22.41
N TYR A 518 -7.60 -5.32 22.44
CA TYR A 518 -8.42 -4.72 23.49
C TYR A 518 -8.08 -5.28 24.87
N LEU A 519 -8.05 -6.61 25.01
CA LEU A 519 -7.79 -7.26 26.30
C LEU A 519 -6.39 -6.94 26.84
N LEU A 520 -5.37 -6.89 25.99
CA LEU A 520 -4.02 -6.49 26.42
C LEU A 520 -3.98 -5.02 26.85
N MET A 521 -4.64 -4.14 26.13
CA MET A 521 -4.78 -2.73 26.49
C MET A 521 -5.47 -2.57 27.84
N GLU A 522 -6.54 -3.32 28.07
CA GLU A 522 -7.28 -3.33 29.34
C GLU A 522 -6.43 -3.86 30.50
N LEU A 523 -5.66 -4.94 30.32
CA LEU A 523 -4.74 -5.47 31.34
C LEU A 523 -3.69 -4.44 31.76
N ILE A 524 -3.06 -3.75 30.79
CA ILE A 524 -2.04 -2.73 31.09
C ILE A 524 -2.64 -1.56 31.87
N LEU A 525 -3.83 -1.11 31.46
CA LEU A 525 -4.51 0.00 32.15
C LEU A 525 -5.06 -0.43 33.51
N ALA A 526 -5.55 -1.66 33.67
CA ALA A 526 -5.97 -2.20 34.95
C ALA A 526 -4.80 -2.31 35.92
N PHE A 527 -3.62 -2.76 35.47
CA PHE A 527 -2.41 -2.74 36.27
C PHE A 527 -2.10 -1.31 36.74
N TYR A 528 -2.12 -0.33 35.85
CA TYR A 528 -1.86 1.07 36.21
C TYR A 528 -2.85 1.60 37.24
N ASP A 529 -4.16 1.44 37.00
CA ASP A 529 -5.22 1.97 37.88
C ASP A 529 -5.17 1.34 39.26
N LYS A 530 -5.11 0.00 39.34
CA LYS A 530 -5.06 -0.73 40.60
C LYS A 530 -3.78 -0.47 41.40
N SER A 531 -2.66 -0.30 40.67
CA SER A 531 -1.38 0.06 41.31
C SER A 531 -1.40 1.49 41.84
N LEU A 532 -2.06 2.41 41.16
CA LEU A 532 -2.20 3.80 41.61
C LEU A 532 -3.06 3.86 42.90
N GLU A 533 -4.13 3.08 42.96
CA GLU A 533 -4.94 2.94 44.19
C GLU A 533 -4.13 2.30 45.36
N ALA A 534 -3.32 1.29 45.07
CA ALA A 534 -2.46 0.65 46.06
C ALA A 534 -1.40 1.62 46.61
N LEU A 535 -0.79 2.43 45.77
CA LEU A 535 0.10 3.53 46.21
C LEU A 535 -0.62 4.51 47.13
N GLY A 536 -1.86 4.89 46.81
CA GLY A 536 -2.70 5.75 47.64
C GLY A 536 -3.01 5.13 49.02
N LYS A 537 -3.02 3.81 49.10
CA LYS A 537 -3.16 3.04 50.35
C LYS A 537 -1.82 2.81 51.04
N GLY A 538 -0.70 3.25 50.47
CA GLY A 538 0.65 3.23 51.02
C GLY A 538 1.48 1.99 50.66
N ALA A 539 1.12 1.24 49.64
CA ALA A 539 1.98 0.18 49.09
C ALA A 539 3.29 0.77 48.53
N ALA A 540 4.39 0.02 48.67
CA ALA A 540 5.69 0.46 48.10
C ALA A 540 5.75 0.23 46.59
N ILE A 541 6.30 1.19 45.85
CA ILE A 541 6.40 1.09 44.37
C ILE A 541 7.26 -0.10 43.93
N GLU A 542 8.30 -0.41 44.68
CA GLU A 542 9.21 -1.54 44.42
C GLU A 542 8.46 -2.89 44.46
N LYS A 543 7.51 -3.06 45.40
CA LYS A 543 6.66 -4.25 45.51
C LYS A 543 5.66 -4.34 44.35
N ILE A 544 5.13 -3.20 43.89
CA ILE A 544 4.20 -3.13 42.75
C ILE A 544 4.91 -3.53 41.45
N VAL A 545 6.07 -2.99 41.21
CA VAL A 545 6.82 -3.28 39.98
C VAL A 545 7.29 -4.74 39.91
N ALA A 546 7.54 -5.37 41.07
CA ALA A 546 8.00 -6.74 41.15
C ALA A 546 6.87 -7.80 41.18
N MET A 547 5.62 -7.41 40.96
CA MET A 547 4.49 -8.35 40.97
C MET A 547 4.61 -9.40 39.84
N PRO A 548 4.38 -10.68 40.11
CA PRO A 548 4.34 -11.74 39.09
C PRO A 548 3.33 -11.46 37.97
N SER A 549 2.17 -10.92 38.30
CA SER A 549 1.14 -10.53 37.34
C SER A 549 1.64 -9.51 36.30
N ARG A 550 2.58 -8.64 36.67
CA ARG A 550 3.21 -7.69 35.72
C ARG A 550 3.97 -8.41 34.62
N GLU A 551 4.71 -9.47 34.94
CA GLU A 551 5.41 -10.28 33.95
C GLU A 551 4.43 -11.06 33.05
N ARG A 552 3.36 -11.60 33.62
CA ARG A 552 2.32 -12.29 32.86
C ARG A 552 1.60 -11.38 31.89
N ILE A 553 1.33 -10.11 32.23
CA ILE A 553 0.78 -9.11 31.32
C ILE A 553 1.71 -8.95 30.10
N GLY A 554 3.02 -8.85 30.32
CA GLY A 554 4.00 -8.73 29.23
C GLY A 554 4.04 -9.97 28.31
N ARG A 555 3.71 -11.14 28.81
CA ARG A 555 3.66 -12.38 28.02
C ARG A 555 2.32 -12.64 27.34
N PHE A 556 1.27 -11.93 27.68
CA PHE A 556 -0.07 -12.12 27.13
C PHE A 556 -0.11 -12.01 25.61
N LYS A 557 0.77 -11.21 24.99
CA LYS A 557 0.89 -11.10 23.54
C LYS A 557 1.18 -12.43 22.82
N TYR A 558 1.77 -13.40 23.51
CA TYR A 558 2.07 -14.74 22.99
C TYR A 558 0.94 -15.78 23.27
N ALA A 559 -0.15 -15.37 23.91
CA ALA A 559 -1.30 -16.24 24.14
C ALA A 559 -1.95 -16.67 22.83
N ASP A 560 -2.35 -17.94 22.72
CA ASP A 560 -3.13 -18.43 21.59
C ASP A 560 -4.48 -17.71 21.52
N GLU A 561 -4.93 -17.37 20.31
CA GLU A 561 -6.21 -16.66 20.11
C GLU A 561 -7.41 -17.38 20.76
N LYS A 562 -7.39 -18.69 20.83
CA LYS A 562 -8.46 -19.50 21.44
C LYS A 562 -8.45 -19.45 22.97
N GLN A 563 -7.32 -19.13 23.59
CA GLN A 563 -7.13 -19.11 25.04
C GLN A 563 -7.10 -17.68 25.59
N THR A 564 -7.16 -16.69 24.75
CA THR A 564 -7.00 -15.27 25.10
C THR A 564 -7.93 -14.81 26.22
N GLU A 565 -9.22 -15.18 26.19
CA GLU A 565 -10.17 -14.78 27.24
C GLU A 565 -9.94 -15.51 28.57
N SER A 566 -9.54 -16.77 28.53
CA SER A 566 -9.20 -17.52 29.75
C SER A 566 -7.97 -16.94 30.42
N GLU A 567 -6.90 -16.73 29.65
CA GLU A 567 -5.66 -16.13 30.18
C GLU A 567 -5.88 -14.71 30.71
N TYR A 568 -6.68 -13.91 30.02
CA TYR A 568 -7.06 -12.58 30.49
C TYR A 568 -7.69 -12.62 31.89
N ASN A 569 -8.68 -13.47 32.08
CA ASN A 569 -9.36 -13.59 33.37
C ASN A 569 -8.43 -14.10 34.50
N GLU A 570 -7.54 -15.05 34.18
CA GLU A 570 -6.54 -15.55 35.12
C GLU A 570 -5.56 -14.44 35.52
N ILE A 571 -5.01 -13.69 34.56
CA ILE A 571 -4.08 -12.60 34.84
C ILE A 571 -4.75 -11.49 35.65
N LEU A 572 -6.00 -11.15 35.34
CA LEU A 572 -6.74 -10.14 36.09
C LEU A 572 -6.97 -10.56 37.54
N SER A 573 -7.33 -11.83 37.78
CA SER A 573 -7.49 -12.38 39.13
C SER A 573 -6.17 -12.43 39.92
N GLU A 574 -5.07 -12.76 39.23
CA GLU A 574 -3.73 -12.75 39.84
C GLU A 574 -3.29 -11.33 40.18
N LEU A 575 -3.57 -10.37 39.32
CA LEU A 575 -3.31 -8.95 39.57
C LEU A 575 -4.03 -8.47 40.84
N ASP A 576 -5.31 -8.83 41.02
CA ASP A 576 -6.06 -8.48 42.21
C ASP A 576 -5.42 -9.06 43.48
N SER A 577 -5.00 -10.33 43.41
CA SER A 577 -4.32 -10.99 44.54
C SER A 577 -2.97 -10.34 44.86
N ASP A 578 -2.19 -9.97 43.84
CA ASP A 578 -0.88 -9.35 44.01
C ASP A 578 -0.98 -7.93 44.57
N ILE A 579 -1.97 -7.15 44.11
CA ILE A 579 -2.29 -5.83 44.66
C ILE A 579 -2.65 -5.94 46.14
N ASP A 580 -3.51 -6.89 46.53
CA ASP A 580 -3.91 -7.11 47.92
C ASP A 580 -2.70 -7.46 48.82
N LYS A 581 -1.77 -8.30 48.31
CA LYS A 581 -0.52 -8.63 49.03
C LYS A 581 0.37 -7.40 49.19
N ALA A 582 0.52 -6.58 48.13
CA ALA A 582 1.34 -5.38 48.18
C ALA A 582 0.83 -4.33 49.19
N VAL A 583 -0.50 -4.21 49.32
CA VAL A 583 -1.13 -3.34 50.30
C VAL A 583 -0.96 -3.88 51.71
N LYS A 584 -1.16 -5.20 51.94
CA LYS A 584 -1.01 -5.84 53.26
C LYS A 584 0.43 -5.84 53.76
N ALA A 585 1.41 -5.97 52.92
CA ALA A 585 2.83 -5.96 53.29
C ALA A 585 3.31 -4.62 53.88
N LYS A 586 2.47 -3.56 53.83
CA LYS A 586 2.71 -2.31 54.56
C LYS A 586 2.53 -2.43 56.05
N ASP A 587 1.66 -3.34 56.51
CA ASP A 587 1.31 -3.49 57.93
C ASP A 587 2.36 -4.35 58.70
N GLU A 588 3.34 -4.92 57.98
CA GLU A 588 4.43 -5.76 58.52
C GLU A 588 5.79 -5.06 58.63
N ASP A 589 5.99 -3.86 58.01
CA ASP A 589 7.17 -2.99 58.11
C ASP A 589 6.88 -1.78 59.03
#